data_3cbd753b61348b898d73a5bd0fcd71fc
#
_entry.id   3cbd753b61348b898d73a5bd0fcd71fc
#
_cell.length_a   1.000
_cell.length_b   1.000
_cell.length_c   1.000
_cell.angle_alpha   90.00
_cell.angle_beta   90.00
_cell.angle_gamma   90.00
#
_symmetry.space_group_name_H-M   'P 1'
#
loop_
_entity.id
_entity.type
_entity.pdbx_description
1 polymer ?
#
loop_
_entity_poly.entity_id
_entity_poly.type
_entity_poly.pdbx_seq_one_letter_code
_entity_poly.pdbx_strand_id
1 'polypeptide(L)'
;MRDAKIIVVDDNEAILRSLRTVLSHEFKTIVTVSSPVLLPALLRNGDVDLVLLDMNFGTGKQGGGEGLFWLDRILELKNPPAVILITAFGDIELAVSSLKKGATDFIVKPWDNENLIQALTHVLER
;
A
#
# COMPACT_ATOMS: atom_id res chain seq x y z
N MET A 1 -10.26 -14.23 11.36
CA MET A 1 -9.81 -13.52 10.15
C MET A 1 -10.61 -12.24 9.98
N ARG A 2 -9.92 -11.13 9.86
CA ARG A 2 -10.59 -9.82 9.73
C ARG A 2 -11.22 -9.67 8.35
N ASP A 3 -12.45 -9.19 8.33
CA ASP A 3 -13.19 -8.94 7.10
C ASP A 3 -12.79 -7.57 6.54
N ALA A 4 -11.68 -7.58 5.81
CA ALA A 4 -11.14 -6.37 5.19
C ALA A 4 -10.64 -6.72 3.80
N LYS A 5 -10.77 -5.77 2.89
CA LYS A 5 -10.26 -5.93 1.52
C LYS A 5 -9.05 -5.03 1.35
N ILE A 6 -7.93 -5.65 1.05
CA ILE A 6 -6.64 -4.97 0.94
C ILE A 6 -6.08 -5.17 -0.45
N ILE A 7 -5.65 -4.09 -1.09
CA ILE A 7 -4.95 -4.15 -2.37
C ILE A 7 -3.47 -3.93 -2.11
N VAL A 8 -2.64 -4.81 -2.64
CA VAL A 8 -1.18 -4.69 -2.55
C VAL A 8 -0.64 -4.37 -3.94
N VAL A 9 0.10 -3.27 -4.04
CA VAL A 9 0.66 -2.81 -5.32
C VAL A 9 2.18 -2.81 -5.22
N ASP A 10 2.86 -3.66 -6.00
CA ASP A 10 4.31 -3.74 -6.03
C ASP A 10 4.71 -4.40 -7.34
N ASP A 11 5.73 -3.88 -8.01
CA ASP A 11 6.15 -4.46 -9.29
C ASP A 11 7.01 -5.71 -9.13
N ASN A 12 7.36 -6.09 -7.92
CA ASN A 12 8.13 -7.29 -7.66
C ASN A 12 7.20 -8.46 -7.35
N GLU A 13 7.13 -9.43 -8.27
CA GLU A 13 6.22 -10.55 -8.13
C GLU A 13 6.50 -11.42 -6.91
N ALA A 14 7.77 -11.55 -6.53
CA ALA A 14 8.11 -12.34 -5.35
C ALA A 14 7.55 -11.69 -4.08
N ILE A 15 7.63 -10.37 -4.01
CA ILE A 15 7.07 -9.63 -2.87
C ILE A 15 5.57 -9.78 -2.84
N LEU A 16 4.90 -9.69 -4.00
CA LEU A 16 3.45 -9.86 -4.05
C LEU A 16 3.03 -11.24 -3.56
N ARG A 17 3.72 -12.28 -3.98
CA ARG A 17 3.39 -13.64 -3.54
C ARG A 17 3.59 -13.80 -2.04
N SER A 18 4.69 -13.28 -1.54
CA SER A 18 5.00 -13.36 -0.11
C SER A 18 3.94 -12.63 0.73
N LEU A 19 3.59 -11.42 0.32
CA LEU A 19 2.58 -10.64 1.04
C LEU A 19 1.21 -11.29 0.97
N ARG A 20 0.84 -11.83 -0.19
CA ARG A 20 -0.43 -12.51 -0.31
C ARG A 20 -0.52 -13.68 0.66
N THR A 21 0.55 -14.47 0.76
CA THR A 21 0.58 -15.61 1.67
C THR A 21 0.44 -15.16 3.12
N VAL A 22 1.25 -14.18 3.52
CA VAL A 22 1.25 -13.71 4.91
C VAL A 22 -0.07 -13.07 5.27
N LEU A 23 -0.56 -12.16 4.43
CA LEU A 23 -1.75 -11.38 4.76
C LEU A 23 -3.03 -12.18 4.66
N SER A 24 -3.07 -13.22 3.82
CA SER A 24 -4.27 -14.04 3.69
C SER A 24 -4.61 -14.83 4.94
N HIS A 25 -3.65 -14.97 5.86
CA HIS A 25 -3.93 -15.61 7.15
C HIS A 25 -4.62 -14.64 8.11
N GLU A 26 -4.56 -13.35 7.85
CA GLU A 26 -5.05 -12.34 8.78
C GLU A 26 -6.26 -11.56 8.25
N PHE A 27 -6.39 -11.45 6.93
CA PHE A 27 -7.41 -10.64 6.31
C PHE A 27 -8.14 -11.44 5.24
N LYS A 28 -9.44 -11.19 5.11
CA LYS A 28 -10.30 -12.02 4.27
C LYS A 28 -10.00 -11.91 2.78
N THR A 29 -9.75 -10.70 2.28
CA THR A 29 -9.59 -10.49 0.84
C THR A 29 -8.31 -9.72 0.55
N ILE A 30 -7.39 -10.37 -0.17
CA ILE A 30 -6.13 -9.76 -0.59
C ILE A 30 -6.08 -9.78 -2.10
N VAL A 31 -5.92 -8.60 -2.71
CA VAL A 31 -5.77 -8.46 -4.16
C VAL A 31 -4.37 -7.93 -4.42
N THR A 32 -3.59 -8.62 -5.24
CA THR A 32 -2.24 -8.19 -5.58
C THR A 32 -2.20 -7.74 -7.03
N VAL A 33 -1.56 -6.61 -7.27
CA VAL A 33 -1.38 -6.11 -8.63
C VAL A 33 0.07 -5.63 -8.80
N SER A 34 0.61 -5.87 -9.98
CA SER A 34 1.99 -5.50 -10.28
C SER A 34 2.11 -4.09 -10.84
N SER A 35 1.00 -3.43 -11.10
CA SER A 35 0.99 -2.08 -11.65
C SER A 35 -0.13 -1.26 -11.01
N PRO A 36 0.16 -0.01 -10.65
CA PRO A 36 -0.87 0.86 -10.08
C PRO A 36 -1.91 1.32 -11.10
N VAL A 37 -1.69 1.07 -12.38
CA VAL A 37 -2.63 1.45 -13.44
C VAL A 37 -4.01 0.85 -13.22
N LEU A 38 -4.07 -0.31 -12.53
CA LEU A 38 -5.33 -0.98 -12.26
C LEU A 38 -6.10 -0.37 -11.09
N LEU A 39 -5.47 0.50 -10.31
CA LEU A 39 -6.10 1.05 -9.10
C LEU A 39 -7.42 1.77 -9.36
N PRO A 40 -7.55 2.63 -10.38
CA PRO A 40 -8.83 3.31 -10.57
C PRO A 40 -10.00 2.34 -10.75
N ALA A 41 -9.79 1.27 -11.51
CA ALA A 41 -10.84 0.28 -11.71
C ALA A 41 -11.14 -0.49 -10.43
N LEU A 42 -10.11 -0.86 -9.69
CA LEU A 42 -10.26 -1.63 -8.46
C LEU A 42 -10.92 -0.82 -7.35
N LEU A 43 -10.73 0.49 -7.34
CA LEU A 43 -11.27 1.35 -6.29
C LEU A 43 -12.64 1.91 -6.62
N ARG A 44 -13.15 1.64 -7.82
CA ARG A 44 -14.41 2.22 -8.28
C ARG A 44 -15.60 1.91 -7.39
N ASN A 45 -15.65 0.70 -6.86
CA ASN A 45 -16.81 0.26 -6.08
C ASN A 45 -16.81 0.75 -4.64
N GLY A 46 -15.71 1.31 -4.18
CA GLY A 46 -15.63 1.82 -2.82
C GLY A 46 -15.58 0.76 -1.73
N ASP A 47 -15.26 -0.47 -2.09
CA ASP A 47 -15.25 -1.59 -1.16
C ASP A 47 -13.86 -1.95 -0.63
N VAL A 48 -12.84 -1.14 -0.97
CA VAL A 48 -11.47 -1.40 -0.55
C VAL A 48 -11.20 -0.64 0.75
N ASP A 49 -10.67 -1.35 1.74
CA ASP A 49 -10.40 -0.77 3.05
C ASP A 49 -9.01 -0.17 3.15
N LEU A 50 -8.03 -0.76 2.44
CA LEU A 50 -6.65 -0.33 2.56
C LEU A 50 -5.89 -0.64 1.27
N VAL A 51 -5.00 0.27 0.89
CA VAL A 51 -4.06 0.05 -0.22
C VAL A 51 -2.65 0.06 0.37
N LEU A 52 -1.90 -1.00 0.13
CA LEU A 52 -0.49 -1.10 0.48
C LEU A 52 0.28 -0.80 -0.79
N LEU A 53 0.93 0.35 -0.86
CA LEU A 53 1.44 0.93 -2.09
C LEU A 53 2.95 1.09 -2.05
N ASP A 54 3.64 0.38 -2.96
CA ASP A 54 5.07 0.57 -3.12
C ASP A 54 5.34 1.96 -3.69
N MET A 55 6.33 2.65 -3.13
CA MET A 55 6.68 4.00 -3.58
C MET A 55 7.49 4.00 -4.87
N ASN A 56 8.19 2.90 -5.17
CA ASN A 56 9.13 2.85 -6.28
C ASN A 56 8.69 1.84 -7.32
N PHE A 57 8.06 2.33 -8.38
CA PHE A 57 7.62 1.50 -9.49
C PHE A 57 8.56 1.67 -10.67
N GLY A 58 8.67 0.61 -11.46
CA GLY A 58 9.41 0.65 -12.68
C GLY A 58 10.90 0.62 -12.48
N THR A 59 11.59 0.46 -13.58
CA THR A 59 13.04 0.32 -13.59
C THR A 59 13.70 1.69 -13.50
N GLY A 60 14.64 1.81 -12.58
CA GLY A 60 15.44 3.02 -12.49
C GLY A 60 14.73 4.24 -11.93
N LYS A 61 13.56 4.06 -11.35
CA LYS A 61 12.85 5.19 -10.75
C LYS A 61 13.54 5.65 -9.48
N GLN A 62 13.57 6.94 -9.29
CA GLN A 62 14.19 7.57 -8.15
C GLN A 62 13.18 8.45 -7.45
N GLY A 63 13.30 8.54 -6.14
CA GLY A 63 12.53 9.48 -5.35
C GLY A 63 11.05 9.19 -5.20
N GLY A 64 10.58 8.05 -5.67
CA GLY A 64 9.19 7.63 -5.47
C GLY A 64 8.16 8.47 -6.17
N GLY A 65 8.53 9.13 -7.29
CA GLY A 65 7.62 10.01 -8.00
C GLY A 65 6.33 9.34 -8.43
N GLU A 66 6.42 8.09 -8.89
CA GLU A 66 5.21 7.37 -9.30
C GLU A 66 4.33 7.02 -8.11
N GLY A 67 4.94 6.65 -6.99
CA GLY A 67 4.17 6.38 -5.78
C GLY A 67 3.39 7.60 -5.33
N LEU A 68 4.03 8.78 -5.36
CA LEU A 68 3.36 10.03 -4.99
C LEU A 68 2.21 10.34 -5.93
N PHE A 69 2.39 10.13 -7.23
CA PHE A 69 1.33 10.35 -8.21
C PHE A 69 0.10 9.52 -7.87
N TRP A 70 0.29 8.23 -7.60
CA TRP A 70 -0.83 7.34 -7.33
C TRP A 70 -1.44 7.60 -5.96
N LEU A 71 -0.62 7.99 -4.98
CA LEU A 71 -1.15 8.42 -3.69
C LEU A 71 -2.11 9.60 -3.86
N ASP A 72 -1.69 10.61 -4.63
CA ASP A 72 -2.55 11.77 -4.88
C ASP A 72 -3.85 11.36 -5.55
N ARG A 73 -3.79 10.42 -6.52
CA ARG A 73 -4.98 9.94 -7.21
C ARG A 73 -5.94 9.24 -6.25
N ILE A 74 -5.40 8.40 -5.37
CA ILE A 74 -6.24 7.71 -4.39
C ILE A 74 -6.92 8.71 -3.46
N LEU A 75 -6.17 9.70 -3.00
CA LEU A 75 -6.68 10.66 -2.04
C LEU A 75 -7.72 11.60 -2.65
N GLU A 76 -7.79 11.70 -3.97
CA GLU A 76 -8.82 12.49 -4.65
C GLU A 76 -10.19 11.83 -4.66
N LEU A 77 -10.27 10.55 -4.31
CA LEU A 77 -11.55 9.84 -4.28
C LEU A 77 -12.42 10.40 -3.17
N LYS A 78 -13.74 10.27 -3.34
CA LYS A 78 -14.68 10.80 -2.36
C LYS A 78 -14.50 10.18 -0.99
N ASN A 79 -14.35 8.85 -0.94
CA ASN A 79 -14.12 8.13 0.31
C ASN A 79 -12.88 7.23 0.11
N PRO A 80 -11.69 7.81 0.18
CA PRO A 80 -10.50 7.02 -0.14
C PRO A 80 -10.24 5.95 0.91
N PRO A 81 -9.68 4.81 0.48
CA PRO A 81 -9.21 3.82 1.43
C PRO A 81 -8.00 4.37 2.20
N ALA A 82 -7.67 3.74 3.31
CA ALA A 82 -6.43 4.04 3.98
C ALA A 82 -5.27 3.65 3.05
N VAL A 83 -4.16 4.37 3.12
CA VAL A 83 -2.98 4.08 2.31
C VAL A 83 -1.79 3.91 3.22
N ILE A 84 -1.14 2.75 3.14
CA ILE A 84 0.13 2.51 3.80
C ILE A 84 1.18 2.37 2.70
N LEU A 85 2.24 3.15 2.80
CA LEU A 85 3.30 3.17 1.79
C LEU A 85 4.39 2.18 2.15
N ILE A 86 4.97 1.55 1.14
CA ILE A 86 6.18 0.75 1.32
C ILE A 86 7.32 1.54 0.69
N THR A 87 8.37 1.79 1.47
CA THR A 87 9.46 2.64 1.02
C THR A 87 10.81 2.01 1.36
N ALA A 88 11.84 2.35 0.58
CA ALA A 88 13.20 1.90 0.85
C ALA A 88 13.77 2.68 2.04
N PHE A 89 14.78 2.09 2.69
CA PHE A 89 15.39 2.69 3.86
C PHE A 89 15.87 4.13 3.61
N GLY A 90 16.40 4.37 2.42
CA GLY A 90 16.93 5.69 2.09
C GLY A 90 15.90 6.77 1.77
N ASP A 91 14.61 6.41 1.78
CA ASP A 91 13.55 7.32 1.34
C ASP A 91 12.64 7.77 2.48
N ILE A 92 13.19 7.87 3.69
CA ILE A 92 12.40 8.25 4.87
C ILE A 92 11.80 9.65 4.71
N GLU A 93 12.55 10.60 4.15
CA GLU A 93 12.03 11.94 3.95
C GLU A 93 10.81 11.94 3.04
N LEU A 94 10.85 11.11 2.00
CA LEU A 94 9.74 10.96 1.08
C LEU A 94 8.51 10.38 1.80
N ALA A 95 8.72 9.40 2.67
CA ALA A 95 7.63 8.82 3.46
C ALA A 95 7.00 9.88 4.35
N VAL A 96 7.81 10.69 5.02
CA VAL A 96 7.30 11.75 5.88
C VAL A 96 6.49 12.77 5.08
N SER A 97 6.98 13.17 3.90
CA SER A 97 6.23 14.06 3.02
C SER A 97 4.88 13.47 2.63
N SER A 98 4.87 12.16 2.36
CA SER A 98 3.64 11.47 1.96
C SER A 98 2.61 11.45 3.09
N LEU A 99 3.07 11.29 4.33
CA LEU A 99 2.18 11.37 5.48
C LEU A 99 1.53 12.74 5.58
N LYS A 100 2.29 13.78 5.30
CA LYS A 100 1.75 15.16 5.32
C LYS A 100 0.72 15.37 4.23
N LYS A 101 0.81 14.61 3.14
CA LYS A 101 -0.18 14.68 2.05
C LYS A 101 -1.45 13.92 2.36
N GLY A 102 -1.42 12.98 3.29
CA GLY A 102 -2.61 12.24 3.65
C GLY A 102 -2.45 10.73 3.69
N ALA A 103 -1.27 10.19 3.41
CA ALA A 103 -1.04 8.76 3.61
C ALA A 103 -1.22 8.44 5.09
N THR A 104 -1.70 7.24 5.36
CA THR A 104 -2.03 6.87 6.74
C THR A 104 -0.79 6.45 7.53
N ASP A 105 0.14 5.73 6.87
CA ASP A 105 1.35 5.24 7.53
C ASP A 105 2.34 4.80 6.46
N PHE A 106 3.51 4.35 6.88
CA PHE A 106 4.48 3.78 5.95
C PHE A 106 5.24 2.63 6.61
N ILE A 107 5.78 1.75 5.77
CA ILE A 107 6.58 0.59 6.17
C ILE A 107 7.90 0.67 5.40
N VAL A 108 9.02 0.48 6.09
CA VAL A 108 10.35 0.55 5.48
C VAL A 108 10.84 -0.85 5.14
N LYS A 109 11.40 -1.01 3.93
CA LYS A 109 11.99 -2.29 3.51
C LYS A 109 13.38 -2.45 4.10
N PRO A 110 13.77 -3.66 4.53
CA PRO A 110 12.94 -4.83 4.71
C PRO A 110 12.12 -4.72 5.99
N TRP A 111 10.93 -5.29 5.97
CA TRP A 111 10.05 -5.24 7.15
C TRP A 111 10.01 -6.58 7.84
N ASP A 112 9.52 -6.55 9.07
CA ASP A 112 9.17 -7.72 9.85
C ASP A 112 7.68 -7.98 9.63
N ASN A 113 7.30 -9.21 9.26
CA ASN A 113 5.92 -9.54 8.96
C ASN A 113 4.98 -9.23 10.12
N GLU A 114 5.43 -9.47 11.35
CA GLU A 114 4.61 -9.18 12.52
C GLU A 114 4.32 -7.68 12.63
N ASN A 115 5.34 -6.85 12.42
CA ASN A 115 5.16 -5.40 12.44
C ASN A 115 4.27 -4.91 11.31
N LEU A 116 4.39 -5.54 10.15
CA LEU A 116 3.51 -5.21 9.02
C LEU A 116 2.06 -5.49 9.36
N ILE A 117 1.77 -6.68 9.87
CA ILE A 117 0.41 -7.05 10.23
C ILE A 117 -0.14 -6.12 11.30
N GLN A 118 0.67 -5.76 12.30
CA GLN A 118 0.25 -4.82 13.32
C GLN A 118 -0.08 -3.45 12.75
N ALA A 119 0.71 -2.96 11.80
CA ALA A 119 0.45 -1.67 11.20
C ALA A 119 -0.87 -1.67 10.44
N LEU A 120 -1.13 -2.72 9.66
CA LEU A 120 -2.37 -2.82 8.92
C LEU A 120 -3.57 -2.94 9.86
N THR A 121 -3.45 -3.77 10.88
CA THR A 121 -4.51 -3.97 11.86
C THR A 121 -4.83 -2.66 12.58
N HIS A 122 -3.79 -1.94 12.99
CA HIS A 122 -3.95 -0.67 13.69
C HIS A 122 -4.71 0.34 12.83
N VAL A 123 -4.35 0.43 11.57
CA VAL A 123 -5.01 1.37 10.65
C VAL A 123 -6.47 0.98 10.44
N LEU A 124 -6.75 -0.32 10.32
CA LEU A 124 -8.11 -0.78 10.06
C LEU A 124 -9.03 -0.66 11.27
N GLU A 125 -8.46 -0.53 12.46
CA GLU A 125 -9.26 -0.40 13.69
C GLU A 125 -9.59 1.05 14.05
N ARG A 126 -9.12 2.00 13.26
CA ARG A 126 -9.33 3.43 13.57
C ARG A 126 -10.72 3.91 13.24
#